data_2c0df8d0fbe96247588dc64da0f4f76e
#
_entry.id   2c0df8d0fbe96247588dc64da0f4f76e
#
_cell.length_a   1.000
_cell.length_b   1.000
_cell.length_c   1.000
_cell.angle_alpha   90.00
_cell.angle_beta   90.00
_cell.angle_gamma   90.00
#
_symmetry.space_group_name_H-M   'P 1'
#
loop_
_entity.id
_entity.type
_entity.pdbx_description
1 polymer ?
#
loop_
_entity_poly.entity_id
_entity_poly.type
_entity_poly.pdbx_seq_one_letter_code
_entity_poly.pdbx_strand_id
1 'polypeptide(L)'
;MEFQSKKILEQFKVKEERSYNFLMRGVDIMKALLNRNFDSFIIGSSVRNLYLCKPIDTIEIITTATPKEIKEIFPALIVERNGFSFLKEYGRYVVFTNFSDEETLLGKKLSTKHYNKKLINALNNKYFTVNSLALTPNLVITNIFDGIKDLDSMLIKTTDKAKNIFTKHPIAVLDALVLVAEHDFNIESKCLKAISRYCSFLEDVKETEFIRKFRQILKGPFAKHALEIIVKYKLFRFIKVYDLVARKLNAHFNDYSFLEQVSILYLLL
;
A
#
# COMPACT_ATOMS: atom_id res chain seq x y z
N MET A 1 19.66 4.88 -4.21
CA MET A 1 19.80 6.10 -5.06
C MET A 1 18.79 7.11 -4.55
N GLU A 2 19.24 8.32 -4.24
CA GLU A 2 18.39 9.42 -3.73
C GLU A 2 17.93 10.29 -4.90
N PHE A 3 16.66 10.65 -4.91
CA PHE A 3 16.06 11.46 -5.96
C PHE A 3 15.55 12.78 -5.38
N GLN A 4 16.06 13.91 -5.88
CA GLN A 4 15.58 15.23 -5.47
C GLN A 4 14.17 15.47 -6.02
N SER A 5 13.19 15.64 -5.13
CA SER A 5 11.77 15.72 -5.47
C SER A 5 11.25 17.13 -5.76
N LYS A 6 12.11 18.17 -5.82
CA LYS A 6 11.68 19.57 -5.92
C LYS A 6 10.72 19.83 -7.09
N LYS A 7 11.08 19.41 -8.29
CA LYS A 7 10.24 19.58 -9.49
C LYS A 7 8.91 18.83 -9.38
N ILE A 8 8.95 17.61 -8.82
CA ILE A 8 7.74 16.81 -8.60
C ILE A 8 6.82 17.49 -7.58
N LEU A 9 7.38 18.01 -6.49
CA LEU A 9 6.61 18.73 -5.47
C LEU A 9 5.93 19.98 -6.02
N GLU A 10 6.61 20.74 -6.89
CA GLU A 10 6.02 21.90 -7.56
C GLU A 10 4.84 21.49 -8.45
N GLN A 11 5.01 20.44 -9.27
CA GLN A 11 3.93 19.90 -10.11
C GLN A 11 2.77 19.35 -9.27
N PHE A 12 3.08 18.62 -8.19
CA PHE A 12 2.10 18.06 -7.28
C PHE A 12 1.28 19.15 -6.58
N LYS A 13 1.94 20.24 -6.13
CA LYS A 13 1.26 21.40 -5.53
C LYS A 13 0.23 22.01 -6.47
N VAL A 14 0.58 22.17 -7.75
CA VAL A 14 -0.33 22.75 -8.75
C VAL A 14 -1.52 21.84 -9.05
N LYS A 15 -1.28 20.53 -9.17
CA LYS A 15 -2.32 19.56 -9.56
C LYS A 15 -3.19 19.10 -8.38
N GLU A 16 -2.61 18.99 -7.20
CA GLU A 16 -3.18 18.32 -6.04
C GLU A 16 -2.94 19.15 -4.75
N GLU A 17 -3.31 20.44 -4.75
CA GLU A 17 -3.03 21.37 -3.65
C GLU A 17 -3.45 20.84 -2.28
N ARG A 18 -4.66 20.26 -2.18
CA ARG A 18 -5.16 19.70 -0.93
C ARG A 18 -4.31 18.50 -0.44
N SER A 19 -3.85 17.67 -1.36
CA SER A 19 -2.96 16.54 -1.05
C SER A 19 -1.55 17.01 -0.74
N TYR A 20 -1.08 18.08 -1.40
CA TYR A 20 0.20 18.74 -1.11
C TYR A 20 0.21 19.29 0.33
N ASN A 21 -0.82 20.05 0.73
CA ASN A 21 -0.91 20.59 2.08
C ASN A 21 -0.95 19.48 3.13
N PHE A 22 -1.65 18.38 2.86
CA PHE A 22 -1.65 17.21 3.73
C PHE A 22 -0.29 16.52 3.81
N LEU A 23 0.41 16.37 2.67
CA LEU A 23 1.77 15.82 2.64
C LEU A 23 2.75 16.68 3.44
N MET A 24 2.68 18.02 3.28
CA MET A 24 3.53 18.96 4.03
C MET A 24 3.26 18.90 5.53
N ARG A 25 2.01 18.67 5.95
CA ARG A 25 1.70 18.37 7.34
C ARG A 25 2.38 17.09 7.83
N GLY A 26 2.42 16.04 7.01
CA GLY A 26 3.20 14.83 7.31
C GLY A 26 4.70 15.11 7.46
N VAL A 27 5.24 16.00 6.62
CA VAL A 27 6.65 16.44 6.73
C VAL A 27 6.90 17.22 8.02
N ASP A 28 5.98 18.10 8.44
CA ASP A 28 6.10 18.82 9.71
C ASP A 28 6.05 17.89 10.91
N ILE A 29 5.23 16.84 10.84
CA ILE A 29 5.19 15.77 11.85
C ILE A 29 6.55 15.05 11.91
N MET A 30 7.14 14.70 10.77
CA MET A 30 8.47 14.09 10.74
C MET A 30 9.55 15.01 11.33
N LYS A 31 9.50 16.33 11.06
CA LYS A 31 10.41 17.31 11.65
C LYS A 31 10.22 17.42 13.18
N ALA A 32 8.98 17.37 13.67
CA ALA A 32 8.71 17.38 15.10
C ALA A 32 9.27 16.13 15.80
N LEU A 33 9.20 14.94 15.15
CA LEU A 33 9.84 13.72 15.62
C LEU A 33 11.38 13.86 15.62
N LEU A 34 11.96 14.39 14.55
CA LEU A 34 13.40 14.59 14.42
C LEU A 34 13.93 15.54 15.50
N ASN A 35 13.21 16.61 15.86
CA ASN A 35 13.57 17.54 16.93
C ASN A 35 13.59 16.86 18.33
N ARG A 36 12.99 15.70 18.45
CA ARG A 36 13.03 14.84 19.64
C ARG A 36 14.00 13.65 19.47
N ASN A 37 14.88 13.69 18.45
CA ASN A 37 15.84 12.66 18.10
C ASN A 37 15.22 11.32 17.65
N PHE A 38 13.99 11.34 17.11
CA PHE A 38 13.36 10.18 16.48
C PHE A 38 13.47 10.28 14.97
N ASP A 39 14.03 9.24 14.36
CA ASP A 39 14.05 9.13 12.91
C ASP A 39 12.66 8.76 12.37
N SER A 40 12.34 9.29 11.20
CA SER A 40 11.05 9.02 10.58
C SER A 40 11.08 9.19 9.07
N PHE A 41 10.20 8.45 8.38
CA PHE A 41 9.99 8.50 6.94
C PHE A 41 8.52 8.35 6.61
N ILE A 42 8.07 9.10 5.62
CA ILE A 42 6.81 8.79 4.94
C ILE A 42 7.10 7.67 3.93
N ILE A 43 6.28 6.60 3.92
CA ILE A 43 6.50 5.44 3.06
C ILE A 43 5.23 5.05 2.29
N GLY A 44 5.39 4.20 1.28
CA GLY A 44 4.28 3.51 0.64
C GLY A 44 3.53 4.33 -0.41
N SER A 45 2.21 4.15 -0.45
CA SER A 45 1.33 4.73 -1.48
C SER A 45 1.35 6.25 -1.54
N SER A 46 1.59 6.94 -0.43
CA SER A 46 1.68 8.40 -0.40
C SER A 46 2.89 8.91 -1.20
N VAL A 47 4.04 8.21 -1.13
CA VAL A 47 5.24 8.59 -1.92
C VAL A 47 5.04 8.26 -3.40
N ARG A 48 4.42 7.11 -3.71
CA ARG A 48 3.99 6.77 -5.08
C ARG A 48 3.06 7.84 -5.64
N ASN A 49 2.03 8.21 -4.90
CA ASN A 49 1.02 9.17 -5.35
C ASN A 49 1.60 10.59 -5.50
N LEU A 50 2.54 10.99 -4.64
CA LEU A 50 3.33 12.19 -4.83
C LEU A 50 4.04 12.16 -6.19
N TYR A 51 4.74 11.05 -6.50
CA TYR A 51 5.48 10.91 -7.76
C TYR A 51 4.56 10.97 -8.98
N LEU A 52 3.41 10.31 -8.92
CA LEU A 52 2.42 10.26 -10.00
C LEU A 52 1.50 11.48 -10.06
N CYS A 53 1.66 12.47 -9.18
CA CYS A 53 0.75 13.62 -9.03
C CYS A 53 -0.72 13.14 -8.89
N LYS A 54 -0.98 12.19 -7.98
CA LYS A 54 -2.30 11.63 -7.67
C LYS A 54 -2.72 11.99 -6.23
N PRO A 55 -4.02 12.00 -5.91
CA PRO A 55 -4.50 12.30 -4.56
C PRO A 55 -3.88 11.41 -3.48
N ILE A 56 -3.62 12.01 -2.30
CA ILE A 56 -3.13 11.31 -1.12
C ILE A 56 -4.21 11.36 -0.05
N ASP A 57 -4.74 10.21 0.36
CA ASP A 57 -5.79 10.08 1.38
C ASP A 57 -5.27 9.61 2.73
N THR A 58 -4.13 8.93 2.74
CA THR A 58 -3.48 8.43 3.95
C THR A 58 -1.97 8.61 3.82
N ILE A 59 -1.33 9.07 4.89
CA ILE A 59 0.13 9.12 5.01
C ILE A 59 0.54 8.08 6.03
N GLU A 60 1.48 7.23 5.67
CA GLU A 60 2.10 6.29 6.60
C GLU A 60 3.49 6.79 6.97
N ILE A 61 3.70 7.01 8.27
CA ILE A 61 4.99 7.41 8.85
C ILE A 61 5.55 6.25 9.64
N ILE A 62 6.70 5.73 9.23
CA ILE A 62 7.49 4.85 10.08
C ILE A 62 8.44 5.67 10.94
N THR A 63 8.58 5.29 12.21
CA THR A 63 9.43 6.04 13.15
C THR A 63 10.06 5.15 14.19
N THR A 64 11.18 5.61 14.77
CA THR A 64 11.81 4.99 15.93
C THR A 64 11.12 5.34 17.25
N ALA A 65 10.21 6.33 17.25
CA ALA A 65 9.45 6.69 18.44
C ALA A 65 8.43 5.60 18.80
N THR A 66 8.31 5.29 20.07
CA THR A 66 7.29 4.37 20.60
C THR A 66 5.90 5.00 20.54
N PRO A 67 4.80 4.22 20.61
CA PRO A 67 3.45 4.76 20.66
C PRO A 67 3.24 5.76 21.83
N LYS A 68 3.90 5.55 22.96
CA LYS A 68 3.85 6.45 24.11
C LYS A 68 4.49 7.81 23.78
N GLU A 69 5.70 7.80 23.21
CA GLU A 69 6.43 9.01 22.82
C GLU A 69 5.68 9.78 21.70
N ILE A 70 5.10 9.04 20.74
CA ILE A 70 4.25 9.65 19.70
C ILE A 70 3.06 10.38 20.35
N LYS A 71 2.41 9.77 21.33
CA LYS A 71 1.27 10.35 22.05
C LYS A 71 1.67 11.58 22.87
N GLU A 72 2.86 11.58 23.47
CA GLU A 72 3.40 12.74 24.21
C GLU A 72 3.70 13.92 23.27
N ILE A 73 4.20 13.65 22.06
CA ILE A 73 4.49 14.68 21.05
C ILE A 73 3.19 15.17 20.39
N PHE A 74 2.23 14.28 20.18
CA PHE A 74 0.95 14.57 19.52
C PHE A 74 -0.23 14.12 20.38
N PRO A 75 -0.63 14.91 21.38
CA PRO A 75 -1.66 14.51 22.37
C PRO A 75 -3.06 14.29 21.77
N ALA A 76 -3.36 14.84 20.58
CA ALA A 76 -4.61 14.58 19.85
C ALA A 76 -4.64 13.23 19.12
N LEU A 77 -3.62 12.41 19.28
CA LEU A 77 -3.48 11.12 18.59
C LEU A 77 -4.40 10.07 19.20
N ILE A 78 -5.06 9.33 18.33
CA ILE A 78 -5.85 8.15 18.71
C ILE A 78 -4.96 6.91 18.58
N VAL A 79 -4.75 6.18 19.68
CA VAL A 79 -4.01 4.90 19.66
C VAL A 79 -5.00 3.77 19.50
N GLU A 80 -4.87 2.96 18.45
CA GLU A 80 -5.66 1.74 18.26
C GLU A 80 -4.94 0.48 18.75
N ARG A 81 -5.75 -0.61 18.94
CA ARG A 81 -5.36 -1.90 19.53
C ARG A 81 -4.35 -2.63 18.69
N ASN A 82 -3.47 -2.36 17.96
CA ASN A 82 -2.48 -3.18 17.25
C ASN A 82 -1.11 -2.48 17.08
N GLY A 83 -0.75 -1.55 17.98
CA GLY A 83 0.52 -0.83 17.89
C GLY A 83 0.54 0.28 16.83
N PHE A 84 -0.59 0.53 16.16
CA PHE A 84 -0.72 1.67 15.26
C PHE A 84 -1.28 2.88 16.01
N SER A 85 -0.72 4.04 15.72
CA SER A 85 -1.20 5.34 16.20
C SER A 85 -1.74 6.14 15.01
N PHE A 86 -2.87 6.82 15.20
CA PHE A 86 -3.53 7.55 14.12
C PHE A 86 -3.74 9.00 14.51
N LEU A 87 -3.43 9.91 13.59
CA LEU A 87 -3.74 11.33 13.69
C LEU A 87 -4.65 11.72 12.52
N LYS A 88 -5.79 12.34 12.82
CA LYS A 88 -6.71 12.83 11.80
C LYS A 88 -6.34 14.27 11.43
N GLU A 89 -5.99 14.47 10.17
CA GLU A 89 -5.60 15.76 9.62
C GLU A 89 -6.41 16.07 8.35
N TYR A 90 -7.12 17.20 8.32
CA TYR A 90 -7.93 17.63 7.16
C TYR A 90 -8.92 16.57 6.65
N GLY A 91 -9.47 15.75 7.56
CA GLY A 91 -10.36 14.63 7.22
C GLY A 91 -9.66 13.40 6.67
N ARG A 92 -8.33 13.35 6.68
CA ARG A 92 -7.45 12.26 6.25
C ARG A 92 -6.66 11.72 7.43
N TYR A 93 -5.94 10.62 7.24
CA TYR A 93 -5.25 9.94 8.34
C TYR A 93 -3.75 9.90 8.12
N VAL A 94 -3.01 10.30 9.17
CA VAL A 94 -1.60 9.96 9.32
C VAL A 94 -1.51 8.73 10.21
N VAL A 95 -0.90 7.68 9.70
CA VAL A 95 -0.74 6.39 10.39
C VAL A 95 0.72 6.25 10.79
N PHE A 96 0.98 5.98 12.06
CA PHE A 96 2.33 5.77 12.56
C PHE A 96 2.59 4.28 12.74
N THR A 97 3.73 3.82 12.27
CA THR A 97 4.21 2.45 12.46
C THR A 97 5.59 2.53 13.11
N ASN A 98 5.73 1.89 14.26
CA ASN A 98 7.04 1.79 14.91
C ASN A 98 7.87 0.69 14.21
N PHE A 99 9.09 1.00 13.84
CA PHE A 99 10.05 0.02 13.30
C PHE A 99 11.22 -0.26 14.24
N SER A 100 11.11 0.19 15.50
CA SER A 100 12.05 -0.19 16.57
C SER A 100 11.77 -1.62 17.05
N ASP A 101 12.81 -2.33 17.44
CA ASP A 101 12.70 -3.62 18.13
C ASP A 101 12.82 -3.43 19.66
N GLU A 102 12.72 -4.55 20.41
CA GLU A 102 12.88 -4.54 21.86
C GLU A 102 14.19 -3.89 22.32
N GLU A 103 15.29 -4.02 21.54
CA GLU A 103 16.58 -3.40 21.88
C GLU A 103 16.53 -1.87 21.80
N THR A 104 15.75 -1.31 20.88
CA THR A 104 15.56 0.15 20.78
C THR A 104 14.67 0.65 21.91
N LEU A 105 13.66 -0.14 22.32
CA LEU A 105 12.80 0.15 23.48
C LEU A 105 13.60 0.22 24.79
N LEU A 106 14.78 -0.42 24.85
CA LEU A 106 15.70 -0.36 25.98
C LEU A 106 16.66 0.84 25.94
N GLY A 107 16.42 1.82 25.05
CA GLY A 107 17.21 3.06 24.97
C GLY A 107 18.57 2.92 24.28
N LYS A 108 18.85 1.81 23.62
CA LYS A 108 20.09 1.64 22.84
C LYS A 108 19.95 2.32 21.49
N LYS A 109 20.84 3.29 21.19
CA LYS A 109 20.94 3.88 19.85
C LYS A 109 21.23 2.80 18.82
N LEU A 110 20.37 2.70 17.79
CA LEU A 110 20.61 1.81 16.66
C LEU A 110 21.87 2.24 15.91
N SER A 111 22.73 1.28 15.56
CA SER A 111 23.82 1.56 14.62
C SER A 111 23.21 1.87 13.24
N THR A 112 23.89 2.70 12.44
CA THR A 112 23.47 3.05 11.06
C THR A 112 23.18 1.81 10.22
N LYS A 113 23.91 0.72 10.42
CA LYS A 113 23.69 -0.56 9.73
C LYS A 113 22.37 -1.23 10.11
N HIS A 114 21.99 -1.21 11.39
CA HIS A 114 20.70 -1.77 11.86
C HIS A 114 19.53 -0.90 11.42
N TYR A 115 19.69 0.40 11.45
CA TYR A 115 18.72 1.37 10.96
C TYR A 115 18.37 1.15 9.48
N ASN A 116 19.40 1.08 8.62
CA ASN A 116 19.21 0.81 7.20
C ASN A 116 18.51 -0.53 6.93
N LYS A 117 18.85 -1.58 7.69
CA LYS A 117 18.22 -2.89 7.57
C LYS A 117 16.73 -2.84 7.92
N LYS A 118 16.34 -2.08 8.94
CA LYS A 118 14.94 -1.94 9.35
C LYS A 118 14.11 -1.16 8.33
N LEU A 119 14.65 -0.05 7.81
CA LEU A 119 14.01 0.69 6.74
C LEU A 119 13.82 -0.20 5.51
N ILE A 120 14.85 -0.94 5.10
CA ILE A 120 14.78 -1.89 3.99
C ILE A 120 13.68 -2.94 4.23
N ASN A 121 13.60 -3.50 5.45
CA ASN A 121 12.56 -4.48 5.79
C ASN A 121 11.16 -3.86 5.74
N ALA A 122 10.98 -2.64 6.26
CA ALA A 122 9.70 -1.93 6.22
C ALA A 122 9.24 -1.66 4.78
N LEU A 123 10.16 -1.26 3.90
CA LEU A 123 9.89 -1.05 2.48
C LEU A 123 9.63 -2.37 1.75
N ASN A 124 10.37 -3.43 2.08
CA ASN A 124 10.14 -4.77 1.51
C ASN A 124 8.73 -5.29 1.83
N ASN A 125 8.20 -4.98 3.02
CA ASN A 125 6.84 -5.34 3.45
C ASN A 125 5.73 -4.56 2.70
N LYS A 126 6.07 -3.66 1.78
CA LYS A 126 5.12 -3.03 0.84
C LYS A 126 4.86 -3.87 -0.41
N TYR A 127 5.51 -5.03 -0.53
CA TYR A 127 5.35 -6.08 -1.53
C TYR A 127 5.74 -5.67 -2.95
N PHE A 128 5.44 -4.44 -3.39
CA PHE A 128 5.69 -3.96 -4.75
C PHE A 128 6.68 -2.81 -4.75
N THR A 129 7.60 -2.83 -5.72
CA THR A 129 8.64 -1.81 -5.87
C THR A 129 8.07 -0.39 -5.96
N VAL A 130 6.93 -0.22 -6.65
CA VAL A 130 6.21 1.06 -6.78
C VAL A 130 5.66 1.61 -5.46
N ASN A 131 5.50 0.77 -4.44
CA ASN A 131 5.09 1.16 -3.09
C ASN A 131 6.26 1.18 -2.10
N SER A 132 7.45 0.72 -2.51
CA SER A 132 8.63 0.57 -1.66
C SER A 132 9.55 1.78 -1.75
N LEU A 133 8.94 2.96 -1.65
CA LEU A 133 9.60 4.26 -1.66
C LEU A 133 9.46 4.90 -0.29
N ALA A 134 10.45 5.71 0.09
CA ALA A 134 10.42 6.50 1.31
C ALA A 134 10.73 7.96 1.01
N LEU A 135 10.07 8.88 1.71
CA LEU A 135 10.33 10.31 1.68
C LEU A 135 10.92 10.73 3.02
N THR A 136 12.07 11.41 2.97
CA THR A 136 12.75 11.95 4.15
C THR A 136 12.12 13.29 4.59
N PRO A 137 12.40 13.76 5.84
CA PRO A 137 12.00 15.12 6.28
C PRO A 137 12.56 16.24 5.38
N ASN A 138 13.66 16.00 4.66
CA ASN A 138 14.27 16.93 3.71
C ASN A 138 13.73 16.78 2.28
N LEU A 139 12.61 16.08 2.12
CA LEU A 139 11.93 15.90 0.83
C LEU A 139 12.76 15.14 -0.21
N VAL A 140 13.62 14.23 0.21
CA VAL A 140 14.39 13.35 -0.66
C VAL A 140 13.69 12.00 -0.73
N ILE A 141 13.43 11.50 -1.96
CA ILE A 141 12.86 10.17 -2.17
C ILE A 141 13.97 9.13 -2.19
N THR A 142 13.88 8.16 -1.29
CA THR A 142 14.77 6.99 -1.23
C THR A 142 14.18 5.87 -2.09
N ASN A 143 14.94 5.39 -3.07
CA ASN A 143 14.54 4.41 -4.08
C ASN A 143 15.46 3.18 -4.04
N ILE A 144 15.25 2.31 -3.05
CA ILE A 144 16.10 1.13 -2.81
C ILE A 144 15.78 -0.02 -3.77
N PHE A 145 14.52 -0.17 -4.16
CA PHE A 145 13.99 -1.28 -4.96
C PHE A 145 13.70 -0.91 -6.43
N ASP A 146 14.34 0.16 -6.95
CA ASP A 146 14.12 0.68 -8.30
C ASP A 146 12.65 1.04 -8.63
N GLY A 147 11.86 1.34 -7.60
CA GLY A 147 10.44 1.65 -7.73
C GLY A 147 10.14 2.84 -8.64
N ILE A 148 11.03 3.86 -8.71
CA ILE A 148 10.88 4.99 -9.62
C ILE A 148 10.90 4.53 -11.09
N LYS A 149 11.84 3.67 -11.46
CA LYS A 149 11.91 3.11 -12.81
C LYS A 149 10.64 2.31 -13.16
N ASP A 150 10.11 1.58 -12.20
CA ASP A 150 8.89 0.80 -12.38
C ASP A 150 7.64 1.70 -12.43
N LEU A 151 7.64 2.84 -11.72
CA LEU A 151 6.62 3.88 -11.85
C LEU A 151 6.62 4.51 -13.24
N ASP A 152 7.79 4.88 -13.77
CA ASP A 152 7.95 5.45 -15.12
C ASP A 152 7.46 4.47 -16.20
N SER A 153 7.65 3.18 -15.96
CA SER A 153 7.23 2.11 -16.87
C SER A 153 5.79 1.64 -16.62
N MET A 154 5.08 2.20 -15.65
CA MET A 154 3.76 1.77 -15.21
C MET A 154 3.70 0.25 -14.95
N LEU A 155 4.69 -0.29 -14.22
CA LEU A 155 4.90 -1.73 -14.08
C LEU A 155 4.93 -2.18 -12.62
N ILE A 156 4.10 -3.16 -12.28
CA ILE A 156 4.08 -3.80 -10.97
C ILE A 156 5.10 -4.92 -10.94
N LYS A 157 6.09 -4.78 -10.06
CA LYS A 157 7.05 -5.84 -9.69
C LYS A 157 7.07 -6.03 -8.19
N THR A 158 7.38 -7.23 -7.75
CA THR A 158 7.56 -7.54 -6.33
C THR A 158 8.94 -7.16 -5.83
N THR A 159 9.06 -6.77 -4.55
CA THR A 159 10.34 -6.44 -3.89
C THR A 159 11.21 -7.65 -3.61
N ASP A 160 10.62 -8.84 -3.53
CA ASP A 160 11.26 -10.16 -3.38
C ASP A 160 10.72 -11.10 -4.46
N LYS A 161 11.13 -12.36 -4.43
CA LYS A 161 10.59 -13.40 -5.32
C LYS A 161 9.07 -13.44 -5.23
N ALA A 162 8.39 -13.29 -6.35
CA ALA A 162 6.93 -13.25 -6.43
C ALA A 162 6.25 -14.45 -5.72
N LYS A 163 6.87 -15.65 -5.79
CA LYS A 163 6.45 -16.82 -5.02
C LYS A 163 6.36 -16.49 -3.53
N ASN A 164 7.42 -15.93 -2.94
CA ASN A 164 7.49 -15.66 -1.51
C ASN A 164 6.43 -14.66 -1.08
N ILE A 165 6.23 -13.61 -1.88
CA ILE A 165 5.23 -12.59 -1.60
C ILE A 165 3.83 -13.20 -1.62
N PHE A 166 3.43 -13.88 -2.70
CA PHE A 166 2.04 -14.34 -2.86
C PHE A 166 1.69 -15.56 -2.01
N THR A 167 2.67 -16.34 -1.56
CA THR A 167 2.40 -17.46 -0.62
C THR A 167 2.35 -16.99 0.84
N LYS A 168 3.19 -16.03 1.23
CA LYS A 168 3.20 -15.50 2.61
C LYS A 168 2.15 -14.41 2.85
N HIS A 169 1.82 -13.66 1.80
CA HIS A 169 0.91 -12.51 1.84
C HIS A 169 -0.09 -12.59 0.68
N PRO A 170 -1.07 -13.52 0.73
CA PRO A 170 -2.01 -13.73 -0.38
C PRO A 170 -2.79 -12.47 -0.77
N ILE A 171 -3.06 -11.59 0.18
CA ILE A 171 -3.71 -10.29 -0.06
C ILE A 171 -2.98 -9.42 -1.10
N ALA A 172 -1.66 -9.61 -1.26
CA ALA A 172 -0.87 -8.89 -2.25
C ALA A 172 -1.35 -9.14 -3.70
N VAL A 173 -2.02 -10.26 -3.98
CA VAL A 173 -2.67 -10.49 -5.27
C VAL A 173 -3.76 -9.44 -5.53
N LEU A 174 -4.60 -9.17 -4.53
CA LEU A 174 -5.65 -8.16 -4.62
C LEU A 174 -5.05 -6.74 -4.64
N ASP A 175 -3.97 -6.50 -3.90
CA ASP A 175 -3.26 -5.21 -3.94
C ASP A 175 -2.69 -4.91 -5.33
N ALA A 176 -2.15 -5.92 -6.04
CA ALA A 176 -1.72 -5.76 -7.43
C ALA A 176 -2.90 -5.37 -8.34
N LEU A 177 -4.05 -6.04 -8.20
CA LEU A 177 -5.25 -5.74 -8.98
C LEU A 177 -5.83 -4.36 -8.65
N VAL A 178 -5.75 -3.91 -7.40
CA VAL A 178 -6.11 -2.54 -7.01
C VAL A 178 -5.20 -1.53 -7.70
N LEU A 179 -3.89 -1.77 -7.76
CA LEU A 179 -2.96 -0.89 -8.49
C LEU A 179 -3.28 -0.81 -9.98
N VAL A 180 -3.67 -1.94 -10.60
CA VAL A 180 -4.14 -1.96 -11.99
C VAL A 180 -5.40 -1.11 -12.12
N ALA A 181 -6.40 -1.33 -11.25
CA ALA A 181 -7.68 -0.65 -11.33
C ALA A 181 -7.59 0.87 -11.05
N GLU A 182 -6.70 1.29 -10.17
CA GLU A 182 -6.56 2.70 -9.78
C GLU A 182 -5.63 3.51 -10.71
N HIS A 183 -4.61 2.86 -11.31
CA HIS A 183 -3.53 3.57 -11.99
C HIS A 183 -3.20 3.05 -13.39
N ASP A 184 -3.88 2.01 -13.87
CA ASP A 184 -3.61 1.34 -15.16
C ASP A 184 -2.20 0.72 -15.26
N PHE A 185 -1.67 0.26 -14.16
CA PHE A 185 -0.39 -0.45 -14.16
C PHE A 185 -0.50 -1.80 -14.88
N ASN A 186 0.55 -2.15 -15.60
CA ASN A 186 0.76 -3.52 -16.06
C ASN A 186 1.44 -4.36 -14.96
N ILE A 187 1.19 -5.67 -14.94
CA ILE A 187 1.86 -6.59 -14.02
C ILE A 187 2.97 -7.31 -14.77
N GLU A 188 4.18 -7.33 -14.20
CA GLU A 188 5.32 -8.06 -14.78
C GLU A 188 4.96 -9.53 -15.05
N SER A 189 5.41 -10.09 -16.17
CA SER A 189 5.08 -11.47 -16.59
C SER A 189 5.43 -12.53 -15.53
N LYS A 190 6.52 -12.32 -14.77
CA LYS A 190 6.89 -13.23 -13.67
C LYS A 190 5.90 -13.14 -12.51
N CYS A 191 5.44 -11.93 -12.19
CA CYS A 191 4.41 -11.70 -11.16
C CYS A 191 3.07 -12.30 -11.60
N LEU A 192 2.64 -12.12 -12.86
CA LEU A 192 1.41 -12.72 -13.40
C LEU A 192 1.43 -14.24 -13.33
N LYS A 193 2.54 -14.87 -13.73
CA LYS A 193 2.72 -16.33 -13.62
C LYS A 193 2.63 -16.78 -12.15
N ALA A 194 3.21 -16.03 -11.22
CA ALA A 194 3.14 -16.36 -9.81
C ALA A 194 1.73 -16.16 -9.25
N ILE A 195 1.04 -15.06 -9.59
CA ILE A 195 -0.36 -14.84 -9.22
C ILE A 195 -1.22 -16.02 -9.68
N SER A 196 -1.16 -16.41 -10.96
CA SER A 196 -1.93 -17.53 -11.50
C SER A 196 -1.63 -18.85 -10.78
N ARG A 197 -0.37 -19.09 -10.41
CA ARG A 197 0.07 -20.32 -9.75
C ARG A 197 -0.32 -20.39 -8.28
N TYR A 198 -0.31 -19.26 -7.57
CA TYR A 198 -0.46 -19.20 -6.12
C TYR A 198 -1.77 -18.52 -5.68
N CYS A 199 -2.68 -18.21 -6.60
CA CYS A 199 -3.96 -17.57 -6.26
C CYS A 199 -4.87 -18.41 -5.36
N SER A 200 -4.67 -19.73 -5.23
CA SER A 200 -5.40 -20.56 -4.28
C SER A 200 -5.21 -20.11 -2.83
N PHE A 201 -4.07 -19.53 -2.47
CA PHE A 201 -3.85 -18.97 -1.15
C PHE A 201 -4.76 -17.76 -0.82
N LEU A 202 -5.51 -17.22 -1.81
CA LEU A 202 -6.56 -16.22 -1.53
C LEU A 202 -7.68 -16.76 -0.63
N GLU A 203 -7.84 -18.07 -0.51
CA GLU A 203 -8.77 -18.70 0.43
C GLU A 203 -8.43 -18.38 1.89
N ASP A 204 -7.16 -18.10 2.19
CA ASP A 204 -6.70 -17.75 3.54
C ASP A 204 -6.95 -16.27 3.89
N VAL A 205 -7.34 -15.45 2.91
CA VAL A 205 -7.64 -14.02 3.13
C VAL A 205 -8.99 -13.89 3.81
N LYS A 206 -9.06 -13.05 4.87
CA LYS A 206 -10.33 -12.77 5.54
C LYS A 206 -11.35 -12.19 4.56
N GLU A 207 -12.57 -12.69 4.60
CA GLU A 207 -13.67 -12.28 3.72
C GLU A 207 -13.86 -10.74 3.71
N THR A 208 -13.88 -10.13 4.89
CA THR A 208 -14.05 -8.67 5.03
C THR A 208 -12.95 -7.88 4.33
N GLU A 209 -11.71 -8.38 4.37
CA GLU A 209 -10.57 -7.75 3.72
C GLU A 209 -10.61 -7.96 2.20
N PHE A 210 -10.99 -9.17 1.78
CA PHE A 210 -11.23 -9.48 0.38
C PHE A 210 -12.29 -8.54 -0.21
N ILE A 211 -13.48 -8.46 0.40
CA ILE A 211 -14.60 -7.60 -0.04
C ILE A 211 -14.13 -6.14 -0.14
N ARG A 212 -13.42 -5.64 0.88
CA ARG A 212 -12.89 -4.28 0.87
C ARG A 212 -11.98 -4.01 -0.34
N LYS A 213 -11.05 -4.91 -0.63
CA LYS A 213 -10.13 -4.79 -1.77
C LYS A 213 -10.85 -4.95 -3.11
N PHE A 214 -11.79 -5.88 -3.19
CA PHE A 214 -12.56 -6.08 -4.41
C PHE A 214 -13.42 -4.86 -4.74
N ARG A 215 -14.04 -4.22 -3.76
CA ARG A 215 -14.72 -2.93 -3.94
C ARG A 215 -13.79 -1.83 -4.45
N GLN A 216 -12.53 -1.79 -4.00
CA GLN A 216 -11.55 -0.85 -4.54
C GLN A 216 -11.27 -1.12 -6.01
N ILE A 217 -11.12 -2.39 -6.41
CA ILE A 217 -10.94 -2.78 -7.81
C ILE A 217 -12.13 -2.30 -8.66
N LEU A 218 -13.37 -2.59 -8.23
CA LEU A 218 -14.57 -2.22 -8.97
C LEU A 218 -14.78 -0.70 -9.11
N LYS A 219 -14.31 0.08 -8.12
CA LYS A 219 -14.42 1.55 -8.13
C LYS A 219 -13.27 2.25 -8.88
N GLY A 220 -12.24 1.52 -9.23
CA GLY A 220 -11.09 2.07 -9.94
C GLY A 220 -11.44 2.52 -11.36
N PRO A 221 -10.89 3.63 -11.85
CA PRO A 221 -11.17 4.11 -13.22
C PRO A 221 -10.76 3.12 -14.30
N PHE A 222 -9.85 2.20 -14.01
CA PHE A 222 -9.39 1.14 -14.91
C PHE A 222 -9.83 -0.26 -14.45
N ALA A 223 -10.99 -0.34 -13.79
CA ALA A 223 -11.55 -1.60 -13.27
C ALA A 223 -11.62 -2.69 -14.36
N LYS A 224 -12.00 -2.32 -15.59
CA LYS A 224 -12.07 -3.24 -16.73
C LYS A 224 -10.75 -4.00 -16.94
N HIS A 225 -9.62 -3.30 -16.93
CA HIS A 225 -8.29 -3.92 -17.09
C HIS A 225 -8.00 -4.94 -15.98
N ALA A 226 -8.27 -4.59 -14.73
CA ALA A 226 -8.10 -5.50 -13.59
C ALA A 226 -9.02 -6.74 -13.71
N LEU A 227 -10.27 -6.55 -14.13
CA LEU A 227 -11.24 -7.63 -14.33
C LEU A 227 -10.83 -8.58 -15.48
N GLU A 228 -10.30 -8.05 -16.58
CA GLU A 228 -9.73 -8.87 -17.67
C GLU A 228 -8.61 -9.77 -17.19
N ILE A 229 -7.73 -9.28 -16.30
CA ILE A 229 -6.68 -10.09 -15.66
C ILE A 229 -7.32 -11.19 -14.80
N ILE A 230 -8.31 -10.85 -13.97
CA ILE A 230 -9.00 -11.81 -13.10
C ILE A 230 -9.59 -12.95 -13.91
N VAL A 231 -10.27 -12.64 -15.02
CA VAL A 231 -10.88 -13.64 -15.91
C VAL A 231 -9.83 -14.47 -16.62
N LYS A 232 -8.87 -13.81 -17.27
CA LYS A 232 -7.81 -14.48 -18.05
C LYS A 232 -7.05 -15.51 -17.22
N TYR A 233 -6.78 -15.21 -15.95
CA TYR A 233 -6.05 -16.08 -15.04
C TYR A 233 -6.95 -16.90 -14.12
N LYS A 234 -8.28 -16.86 -14.32
CA LYS A 234 -9.30 -17.63 -13.57
C LYS A 234 -9.17 -17.45 -12.06
N LEU A 235 -8.87 -16.23 -11.59
CA LEU A 235 -8.60 -15.97 -10.18
C LEU A 235 -9.82 -16.16 -9.30
N PHE A 236 -11.04 -16.01 -9.84
CA PHE A 236 -12.29 -16.12 -9.09
C PHE A 236 -12.59 -17.51 -8.55
N ARG A 237 -12.09 -18.58 -9.20
CA ARG A 237 -12.38 -19.96 -8.74
C ARG A 237 -11.91 -20.28 -7.33
N PHE A 238 -11.04 -19.44 -6.74
CA PHE A 238 -10.48 -19.61 -5.41
C PHE A 238 -11.08 -18.65 -4.38
N ILE A 239 -12.22 -18.04 -4.68
CA ILE A 239 -12.80 -17.01 -3.83
C ILE A 239 -14.05 -17.57 -3.17
N LYS A 240 -14.06 -17.64 -1.82
CA LYS A 240 -15.22 -18.10 -1.03
C LYS A 240 -16.49 -17.29 -1.31
N VAL A 241 -16.38 -16.02 -1.70
CA VAL A 241 -17.50 -15.19 -2.15
C VAL A 241 -18.19 -15.80 -3.37
N TYR A 242 -17.46 -16.54 -4.21
CA TYR A 242 -18.03 -17.29 -5.34
C TYR A 242 -19.04 -18.33 -4.89
N ASP A 243 -18.68 -19.14 -3.88
CA ASP A 243 -19.60 -20.14 -3.30
C ASP A 243 -20.79 -19.49 -2.58
N LEU A 244 -20.55 -18.36 -1.92
CA LEU A 244 -21.60 -17.60 -1.23
C LEU A 244 -22.63 -17.03 -2.22
N VAL A 245 -22.14 -16.49 -3.33
CA VAL A 245 -22.96 -15.96 -4.42
C VAL A 245 -23.72 -17.10 -5.12
N ALA A 246 -23.03 -18.18 -5.45
CA ALA A 246 -23.65 -19.36 -6.06
C ALA A 246 -24.74 -19.99 -5.17
N ARG A 247 -24.49 -20.08 -3.85
CA ARG A 247 -25.48 -20.58 -2.89
C ARG A 247 -26.69 -19.63 -2.73
N LYS A 248 -26.48 -18.31 -2.75
CA LYS A 248 -27.59 -17.34 -2.63
C LYS A 248 -28.46 -17.27 -3.88
N LEU A 249 -27.88 -17.52 -5.05
CA LEU A 249 -28.60 -17.42 -6.32
C LEU A 249 -29.25 -18.73 -6.76
N ASN A 250 -29.02 -19.87 -6.07
CA ASN A 250 -29.46 -21.21 -6.50
C ASN A 250 -29.21 -21.48 -8.01
N ALA A 251 -28.19 -20.84 -8.57
CA ALA A 251 -27.91 -20.83 -10.00
C ALA A 251 -26.46 -21.25 -10.25
N HIS A 252 -26.22 -21.90 -11.38
CA HIS A 252 -24.89 -22.16 -11.89
C HIS A 252 -24.23 -20.84 -12.32
N PHE A 253 -23.54 -20.17 -11.39
CA PHE A 253 -22.87 -18.88 -11.63
C PHE A 253 -21.89 -18.95 -12.82
N ASN A 254 -21.38 -20.14 -13.11
CA ASN A 254 -20.54 -20.43 -14.26
C ASN A 254 -21.26 -20.30 -15.61
N ASP A 255 -22.59 -20.37 -15.63
CA ASP A 255 -23.40 -20.29 -16.85
C ASP A 255 -23.65 -18.84 -17.27
N TYR A 256 -23.34 -17.87 -16.39
CA TYR A 256 -23.46 -16.44 -16.69
C TYR A 256 -22.25 -15.94 -17.47
N SER A 257 -22.49 -15.01 -18.38
CA SER A 257 -21.41 -14.28 -19.03
C SER A 257 -20.58 -13.50 -18.00
N PHE A 258 -19.35 -13.20 -18.35
CA PHE A 258 -18.44 -12.45 -17.45
C PHE A 258 -19.05 -11.13 -16.92
N LEU A 259 -19.74 -10.37 -17.81
CA LEU A 259 -20.39 -9.10 -17.43
C LEU A 259 -21.53 -9.32 -16.42
N GLU A 260 -22.30 -10.38 -16.58
CA GLU A 260 -23.36 -10.77 -15.65
C GLU A 260 -22.77 -11.20 -14.30
N GLN A 261 -21.71 -11.99 -14.30
CA GLN A 261 -20.99 -12.38 -13.07
C GLN A 261 -20.47 -11.17 -12.30
N VAL A 262 -19.86 -10.19 -12.99
CA VAL A 262 -19.37 -8.95 -12.38
C VAL A 262 -20.54 -8.10 -11.85
N SER A 263 -21.61 -8.00 -12.60
CA SER A 263 -22.83 -7.26 -12.18
C SER A 263 -23.44 -7.87 -10.92
N ILE A 264 -23.55 -9.19 -10.88
CA ILE A 264 -24.05 -9.93 -9.71
C ILE A 264 -23.15 -9.70 -8.49
N LEU A 265 -21.83 -9.79 -8.67
CA LEU A 265 -20.87 -9.51 -7.59
C LEU A 265 -20.97 -8.07 -7.10
N TYR A 266 -21.16 -7.11 -8.00
CA TYR A 266 -21.34 -5.69 -7.64
C TYR A 266 -22.61 -5.45 -6.82
N LEU A 267 -23.71 -6.12 -7.14
CA LEU A 267 -24.98 -5.99 -6.43
C LEU A 267 -24.97 -6.66 -5.03
N LEU A 268 -24.09 -7.63 -4.82
CA LEU A 268 -23.98 -8.40 -3.57
C LEU A 268 -22.94 -7.83 -2.59
N LEU A 269 -22.09 -6.90 -3.04
CA LEU A 269 -21.06 -6.20 -2.28
C LEU A 269 -21.50 -4.80 -1.85
#